data_4308696a58bb1c756ac934895c8177d3
#
_entry.id   4308696a58bb1c756ac934895c8177d3
#
_cell.length_a   1.000
_cell.length_b   1.000
_cell.length_c   1.000
_cell.angle_alpha   90.00
_cell.angle_beta   90.00
_cell.angle_gamma   90.00
#
_symmetry.space_group_name_H-M   'P 1'
#
loop_
_entity.id
_entity.type
_entity.pdbx_description
1 polymer ?
#
loop_
_entity_poly.entity_id
_entity_poly.type
_entity_poly.pdbx_seq_one_letter_code
_entity_poly.pdbx_strand_id
1 'polypeptide(L)'
;MIIDLKEMTLLAAIFRELLKGGHISRRDAELYAQLNNLQDAYRALFKAQGFELVCDSRGFYYFVPEQMGAQVNKTAQRLALFTFILVEHLADQGRDPLSVLDGGSLGRDELPGLLDKYSDLFVQAEVASQDELEEKIMRRLTQLGFASEEQGVYRFLAPMHRFLDVCLAVQQDRDLAASLHSHLPLPTPALGDDSESASAAEDDDEEQQLARAIAAERAAQEDLQ
;
A
#
# COMPACT_ATOMS: atom_id res chain seq x y z
N MET A 1 -4.04 11.96 -28.90
CA MET A 1 -5.12 11.06 -28.42
C MET A 1 -6.20 11.96 -27.82
N ILE A 2 -7.45 11.83 -28.25
CA ILE A 2 -8.59 12.54 -27.67
C ILE A 2 -9.15 11.61 -26.57
N ILE A 3 -9.22 12.09 -25.33
CA ILE A 3 -9.78 11.34 -24.20
C ILE A 3 -11.24 11.74 -24.08
N ASP A 4 -12.15 10.78 -24.20
CA ASP A 4 -13.58 11.00 -23.93
C ASP A 4 -13.86 10.71 -22.45
N LEU A 5 -14.00 11.77 -21.65
CA LEU A 5 -14.29 11.65 -20.22
C LEU A 5 -15.68 11.01 -19.93
N LYS A 6 -16.58 11.01 -20.92
CA LYS A 6 -17.91 10.38 -20.73
C LYS A 6 -17.81 8.85 -20.65
N GLU A 7 -16.77 8.26 -21.23
CA GLU A 7 -16.53 6.81 -21.13
C GLU A 7 -15.88 6.43 -19.79
N MET A 8 -15.28 7.39 -19.08
CA MET A 8 -14.56 7.19 -17.82
C MET A 8 -15.47 7.36 -16.60
N THR A 9 -16.58 6.64 -16.58
CA THR A 9 -17.65 6.79 -15.58
C THR A 9 -17.22 6.54 -14.13
N LEU A 10 -16.17 5.76 -13.92
CA LEU A 10 -15.62 5.42 -12.60
C LEU A 10 -14.32 6.19 -12.29
N LEU A 11 -13.97 7.21 -13.08
CA LEU A 11 -12.73 7.97 -12.92
C LEU A 11 -12.49 8.43 -11.48
N ALA A 12 -13.49 9.07 -10.87
CA ALA A 12 -13.35 9.59 -9.51
C ALA A 12 -13.15 8.49 -8.46
N ALA A 13 -13.79 7.34 -8.62
CA ALA A 13 -13.63 6.20 -7.72
C ALA A 13 -12.23 5.58 -7.87
N ILE A 14 -11.79 5.35 -9.12
CA ILE A 14 -10.47 4.83 -9.45
C ILE A 14 -9.37 5.75 -8.91
N PHE A 15 -9.47 7.05 -9.20
CA PHE A 15 -8.48 8.03 -8.76
C PHE A 15 -8.37 8.08 -7.24
N ARG A 16 -9.50 8.12 -6.53
CA ARG A 16 -9.53 8.14 -5.06
C ARG A 16 -8.89 6.90 -4.45
N GLU A 17 -9.15 5.73 -5.02
CA GLU A 17 -8.59 4.48 -4.51
C GLU A 17 -7.07 4.42 -4.70
N LEU A 18 -6.60 4.77 -5.89
CA LEU A 18 -5.18 4.76 -6.21
C LEU A 18 -4.40 5.86 -5.48
N LEU A 19 -5.03 7.04 -5.27
CA LEU A 19 -4.40 8.17 -4.56
C LEU A 19 -4.10 7.86 -3.09
N LYS A 20 -4.92 7.04 -2.45
CA LYS A 20 -4.67 6.55 -1.07
C LYS A 20 -3.49 5.56 -0.97
N GLY A 21 -2.84 5.23 -2.07
CA GLY A 21 -1.85 4.17 -2.17
C GLY A 21 -2.45 2.77 -2.32
N GLY A 22 -3.76 2.70 -2.58
CA GLY A 22 -4.49 1.45 -2.80
C GLY A 22 -4.13 0.76 -4.11
N HIS A 23 -4.56 -0.50 -4.20
CA HIS A 23 -4.39 -1.34 -5.37
C HIS A 23 -5.75 -1.76 -5.90
N ILE A 24 -5.97 -1.60 -7.19
CA ILE A 24 -7.18 -2.08 -7.88
C ILE A 24 -6.84 -3.39 -8.57
N SER A 25 -7.46 -4.46 -8.15
CA SER A 25 -7.25 -5.81 -8.64
C SER A 25 -8.52 -6.38 -9.29
N ARG A 26 -8.45 -7.60 -9.81
CA ARG A 26 -9.61 -8.29 -10.37
C ARG A 26 -10.76 -8.49 -9.36
N ARG A 27 -10.52 -8.33 -8.06
CA ARG A 27 -11.56 -8.37 -7.03
C ARG A 27 -12.46 -7.14 -7.10
N ASP A 28 -11.91 -6.01 -7.51
CA ASP A 28 -12.61 -4.75 -7.73
C ASP A 28 -13.16 -4.71 -9.16
N ALA A 29 -14.03 -5.69 -9.49
CA ALA A 29 -14.36 -6.08 -10.86
C ALA A 29 -14.72 -4.91 -11.79
N GLU A 30 -15.53 -3.95 -11.30
CA GLU A 30 -15.96 -2.80 -12.11
C GLU A 30 -14.83 -1.82 -12.37
N LEU A 31 -14.05 -1.46 -11.32
CA LEU A 31 -12.92 -0.54 -11.43
C LEU A 31 -11.82 -1.14 -12.31
N TYR A 32 -11.53 -2.42 -12.09
CA TYR A 32 -10.53 -3.14 -12.87
C TYR A 32 -10.92 -3.25 -14.35
N ALA A 33 -12.18 -3.59 -14.64
CA ALA A 33 -12.66 -3.71 -16.01
C ALA A 33 -12.57 -2.36 -16.74
N GLN A 34 -12.94 -1.26 -16.09
CA GLN A 34 -12.84 0.05 -16.72
C GLN A 34 -11.39 0.48 -16.96
N LEU A 35 -10.49 0.25 -15.98
CA LEU A 35 -9.05 0.50 -16.16
C LEU A 35 -8.48 -0.32 -17.31
N ASN A 36 -8.83 -1.60 -17.39
CA ASN A 36 -8.33 -2.50 -18.43
C ASN A 36 -8.84 -2.11 -19.82
N ASN A 37 -10.09 -1.70 -19.95
CA ASN A 37 -10.70 -1.30 -21.22
C ASN A 37 -10.19 0.05 -21.74
N LEU A 38 -9.86 0.98 -20.85
CA LEU A 38 -9.46 2.36 -21.16
C LEU A 38 -8.04 2.67 -20.68
N GLN A 39 -7.16 1.67 -20.61
CA GLN A 39 -5.86 1.76 -19.96
C GLN A 39 -5.01 2.95 -20.47
N ASP A 40 -4.93 3.12 -21.79
CA ASP A 40 -4.12 4.18 -22.39
C ASP A 40 -4.67 5.58 -22.09
N ALA A 41 -5.99 5.70 -22.04
CA ALA A 41 -6.65 6.97 -21.68
C ALA A 41 -6.40 7.31 -20.20
N TYR A 42 -6.53 6.34 -19.29
CA TYR A 42 -6.21 6.52 -17.87
C TYR A 42 -4.73 6.84 -17.66
N ARG A 43 -3.82 6.12 -18.32
CA ARG A 43 -2.38 6.42 -18.24
C ARG A 43 -2.06 7.85 -18.66
N ALA A 44 -2.59 8.29 -19.80
CA ALA A 44 -2.35 9.64 -20.29
C ALA A 44 -2.93 10.72 -19.37
N LEU A 45 -4.13 10.49 -18.84
CA LEU A 45 -4.78 11.41 -17.92
C LEU A 45 -4.01 11.54 -16.60
N PHE A 46 -3.65 10.43 -15.96
CA PHE A 46 -2.97 10.44 -14.69
C PHE A 46 -1.52 10.93 -14.80
N LYS A 47 -0.85 10.61 -15.91
CA LYS A 47 0.48 11.17 -16.20
C LYS A 47 0.46 12.71 -16.29
N ALA A 48 -0.59 13.27 -16.87
CA ALA A 48 -0.76 14.73 -16.90
C ALA A 48 -0.97 15.35 -15.51
N GLN A 49 -1.34 14.53 -14.51
CA GLN A 49 -1.50 14.92 -13.10
C GLN A 49 -0.27 14.59 -12.24
N GLY A 50 0.82 14.07 -12.84
CA GLY A 50 2.04 13.70 -12.12
C GLY A 50 2.01 12.31 -11.48
N PHE A 51 1.12 11.41 -11.94
CA PHE A 51 1.04 10.03 -11.47
C PHE A 51 1.29 9.04 -12.62
N GLU A 52 2.20 8.12 -12.41
CA GLU A 52 2.35 6.98 -13.32
C GLU A 52 1.37 5.87 -12.91
N LEU A 53 0.47 5.49 -13.83
CA LEU A 53 -0.40 4.33 -13.65
C LEU A 53 0.34 3.08 -14.09
N VAL A 54 0.71 2.24 -13.13
CA VAL A 54 1.35 0.95 -13.38
C VAL A 54 0.30 -0.16 -13.43
N CYS A 55 0.38 -0.99 -14.47
CA CYS A 55 -0.34 -2.26 -14.55
C CYS A 55 0.65 -3.38 -14.30
N ASP A 56 0.56 -4.05 -13.17
CA ASP A 56 1.40 -5.20 -12.87
C ASP A 56 0.94 -6.43 -13.65
N SER A 57 1.88 -7.24 -14.11
CA SER A 57 1.61 -8.48 -14.87
C SER A 57 0.78 -9.50 -14.08
N ARG A 58 0.78 -9.40 -12.75
CA ARG A 58 -0.04 -10.22 -11.84
C ARG A 58 -1.49 -9.77 -11.72
N GLY A 59 -1.89 -8.73 -12.47
CA GLY A 59 -3.28 -8.30 -12.64
C GLY A 59 -3.78 -7.34 -11.57
N PHE A 60 -3.01 -6.32 -11.23
CA PHE A 60 -3.45 -5.20 -10.41
C PHE A 60 -2.85 -3.88 -10.89
N TYR A 61 -3.50 -2.77 -10.55
CA TYR A 61 -3.10 -1.40 -10.86
C TYR A 61 -2.74 -0.65 -9.60
N TYR A 62 -1.76 0.27 -9.70
CA TYR A 62 -1.36 1.18 -8.63
C TYR A 62 -0.72 2.44 -9.19
N PHE A 63 -0.61 3.48 -8.35
CA PHE A 63 0.09 4.71 -8.69
C PHE A 63 1.54 4.69 -8.23
N VAL A 64 2.39 5.31 -9.05
CA VAL A 64 3.72 5.76 -8.70
C VAL A 64 3.75 7.28 -8.90
N PRO A 65 3.92 8.11 -7.85
CA PRO A 65 4.06 9.54 -8.02
C PRO A 65 5.39 9.86 -8.71
N GLU A 66 5.38 10.77 -9.69
CA GLU A 66 6.60 11.18 -10.42
C GLU A 66 7.59 11.94 -9.52
N GLN A 67 7.10 12.61 -8.48
CA GLN A 67 7.92 13.29 -7.50
C GLN A 67 7.65 12.73 -6.11
N MET A 68 8.49 11.82 -5.68
CA MET A 68 8.50 11.39 -4.28
C MET A 68 9.49 12.24 -3.49
N GLY A 69 9.01 12.90 -2.43
CA GLY A 69 9.88 13.37 -1.37
C GLY A 69 10.59 12.16 -0.72
N ALA A 70 11.82 12.36 -0.28
CA ALA A 70 12.64 11.31 0.32
C ALA A 70 12.12 10.79 1.69
N GLN A 71 10.92 11.17 2.10
CA GLN A 71 10.34 10.76 3.37
C GLN A 71 9.71 9.37 3.25
N VAL A 72 10.32 8.43 3.92
CA VAL A 72 9.82 7.06 3.98
C VAL A 72 8.57 7.04 4.89
N ASN A 73 7.44 6.70 4.32
CA ASN A 73 6.18 6.59 5.05
C ASN A 73 6.27 5.46 6.10
N LYS A 74 6.06 5.79 7.38
CA LYS A 74 6.07 4.83 8.51
C LYS A 74 5.14 3.64 8.26
N THR A 75 3.99 3.86 7.63
CA THR A 75 3.07 2.77 7.27
C THR A 75 3.72 1.77 6.32
N ALA A 76 4.40 2.24 5.28
CA ALA A 76 5.10 1.36 4.34
C ALA A 76 6.23 0.57 5.04
N GLN A 77 6.93 1.18 5.98
CA GLN A 77 7.94 0.50 6.80
C GLN A 77 7.34 -0.64 7.61
N ARG A 78 6.23 -0.36 8.32
CA ARG A 78 5.51 -1.37 9.13
C ARG A 78 5.01 -2.52 8.27
N LEU A 79 4.45 -2.23 7.10
CA LEU A 79 3.95 -3.26 6.18
C LEU A 79 5.08 -4.11 5.58
N ALA A 80 6.21 -3.50 5.24
CA ALA A 80 7.40 -4.22 4.76
C ALA A 80 7.97 -5.13 5.85
N LEU A 81 8.12 -4.62 7.09
CA LEU A 81 8.58 -5.41 8.22
C LEU A 81 7.64 -6.58 8.53
N PHE A 82 6.33 -6.33 8.53
CA PHE A 82 5.35 -7.39 8.71
C PHE A 82 5.46 -8.46 7.62
N THR A 83 5.64 -8.06 6.37
CA THR A 83 5.82 -9.01 5.26
C THR A 83 7.07 -9.87 5.48
N PHE A 84 8.16 -9.28 5.94
CA PHE A 84 9.38 -10.00 6.30
C PHE A 84 9.13 -11.01 7.43
N ILE A 85 8.49 -10.57 8.53
CA ILE A 85 8.12 -11.44 9.66
C ILE A 85 7.25 -12.60 9.20
N LEU A 86 6.29 -12.33 8.32
CA LEU A 86 5.37 -13.35 7.82
C LEU A 86 6.11 -14.41 6.98
N VAL A 87 7.01 -13.98 6.10
CA VAL A 87 7.85 -14.88 5.29
C VAL A 87 8.73 -15.76 6.18
N GLU A 88 9.37 -15.18 7.19
CA GLU A 88 10.19 -15.91 8.16
C GLU A 88 9.37 -16.90 8.99
N HIS A 89 8.21 -16.45 9.47
CA HIS A 89 7.29 -17.29 10.25
C HIS A 89 6.84 -18.54 9.49
N LEU A 90 6.52 -18.39 8.21
CA LEU A 90 6.12 -19.51 7.36
C LEU A 90 7.29 -20.45 7.07
N ALA A 91 8.47 -19.91 6.82
CA ALA A 91 9.68 -20.70 6.64
C ALA A 91 9.99 -21.56 7.88
N ASP A 92 9.85 -20.98 9.07
CA ASP A 92 10.04 -21.70 10.35
C ASP A 92 9.01 -22.81 10.57
N GLN A 93 7.83 -22.66 10.01
CA GLN A 93 6.78 -23.71 10.03
C GLN A 93 6.99 -24.77 8.93
N GLY A 94 8.04 -24.66 8.12
CA GLY A 94 8.26 -25.54 6.97
C GLY A 94 7.25 -25.34 5.83
N ARG A 95 6.52 -24.21 5.84
CA ARG A 95 5.61 -23.81 4.77
C ARG A 95 6.38 -23.02 3.72
N ASP A 96 5.98 -23.13 2.47
CA ASP A 96 6.56 -22.30 1.41
C ASP A 96 6.27 -20.81 1.68
N PRO A 97 7.29 -19.98 1.94
CA PRO A 97 7.11 -18.56 2.20
C PRO A 97 6.42 -17.82 1.03
N LEU A 98 6.61 -18.29 -0.20
CA LEU A 98 5.99 -17.69 -1.37
C LEU A 98 4.48 -18.01 -1.45
N SER A 99 4.01 -19.02 -0.72
CA SER A 99 2.58 -19.34 -0.66
C SER A 99 1.73 -18.19 -0.11
N VAL A 100 2.31 -17.30 0.71
CA VAL A 100 1.66 -16.07 1.19
C VAL A 100 1.20 -15.20 0.03
N LEU A 101 1.96 -15.17 -1.04
CA LEU A 101 1.74 -14.31 -2.18
C LEU A 101 0.69 -14.86 -3.14
N ASP A 102 0.47 -16.16 -3.11
CA ASP A 102 -0.51 -16.89 -3.93
C ASP A 102 -1.82 -17.17 -3.19
N GLY A 103 -2.27 -16.21 -2.35
CA GLY A 103 -3.52 -16.33 -1.63
C GLY A 103 -3.41 -17.06 -0.30
N GLY A 104 -2.21 -17.13 0.27
CA GLY A 104 -1.99 -17.64 1.63
C GLY A 104 -2.80 -16.83 2.65
N SER A 105 -3.09 -17.44 3.77
CA SER A 105 -3.94 -16.86 4.80
C SER A 105 -3.31 -16.94 6.18
N LEU A 106 -3.73 -16.00 7.04
CA LEU A 106 -3.38 -15.92 8.45
C LEU A 106 -4.67 -15.73 9.25
N GLY A 107 -4.91 -16.61 10.22
CA GLY A 107 -6.03 -16.45 11.14
C GLY A 107 -5.81 -15.32 12.13
N ARG A 108 -6.87 -14.64 12.53
CA ARG A 108 -6.80 -13.63 13.60
C ARG A 108 -6.31 -14.21 14.91
N ASP A 109 -6.61 -15.47 15.18
CA ASP A 109 -6.18 -16.23 16.33
C ASP A 109 -4.68 -16.56 16.32
N GLU A 110 -4.02 -16.50 15.17
CA GLU A 110 -2.57 -16.68 15.03
C GLU A 110 -1.77 -15.43 15.36
N LEU A 111 -2.40 -14.22 15.32
CA LEU A 111 -1.73 -12.93 15.54
C LEU A 111 -1.02 -12.81 16.90
N PRO A 112 -1.61 -13.25 18.05
CA PRO A 112 -0.90 -13.20 19.33
C PRO A 112 0.40 -14.00 19.31
N GLY A 113 0.38 -15.21 18.76
CA GLY A 113 1.57 -16.05 18.67
C GLY A 113 2.66 -15.46 17.77
N LEU A 114 2.25 -14.77 16.70
CA LEU A 114 3.16 -14.04 15.82
C LEU A 114 3.80 -12.86 16.56
N LEU A 115 2.99 -12.08 17.29
CA LEU A 115 3.45 -10.92 18.07
C LEU A 115 4.42 -11.35 19.17
N ASP A 116 4.13 -12.41 19.91
CA ASP A 116 5.00 -12.92 20.97
C ASP A 116 6.34 -13.40 20.41
N LYS A 117 6.31 -14.14 19.31
CA LYS A 117 7.52 -14.71 18.72
C LYS A 117 8.47 -13.66 18.14
N TYR A 118 7.94 -12.59 17.55
CA TYR A 118 8.70 -11.55 16.88
C TYR A 118 8.60 -10.19 17.58
N SER A 119 8.40 -10.19 18.90
CA SER A 119 8.15 -9.00 19.72
C SER A 119 9.19 -7.90 19.51
N ASP A 120 10.48 -8.24 19.43
CA ASP A 120 11.56 -7.26 19.23
C ASP A 120 11.44 -6.51 17.89
N LEU A 121 11.02 -7.20 16.84
CA LEU A 121 10.78 -6.60 15.53
C LEU A 121 9.52 -5.74 15.52
N PHE A 122 8.46 -6.19 16.17
CA PHE A 122 7.23 -5.41 16.27
C PHE A 122 7.40 -4.15 17.11
N VAL A 123 8.22 -4.17 18.16
CA VAL A 123 8.57 -2.97 18.94
C VAL A 123 9.26 -1.92 18.04
N GLN A 124 10.16 -2.34 17.14
CA GLN A 124 10.78 -1.42 16.16
C GLN A 124 9.76 -0.79 15.22
N ALA A 125 8.64 -1.48 14.95
CA ALA A 125 7.52 -0.98 14.16
C ALA A 125 6.51 -0.16 14.99
N GLU A 126 6.81 0.12 16.26
CA GLU A 126 5.88 0.77 17.18
C GLU A 126 4.55 0.00 17.35
N VAL A 127 4.63 -1.33 17.38
CA VAL A 127 3.51 -2.25 17.57
C VAL A 127 3.80 -3.09 18.80
N ALA A 128 3.12 -2.80 19.91
CA ALA A 128 3.35 -3.44 21.19
C ALA A 128 2.17 -4.34 21.64
N SER A 129 1.04 -4.30 20.94
CA SER A 129 -0.16 -5.05 21.31
C SER A 129 -0.84 -5.65 20.10
N GLN A 130 -1.74 -6.63 20.33
CA GLN A 130 -2.55 -7.21 19.27
C GLN A 130 -3.46 -6.16 18.61
N ASP A 131 -4.06 -5.27 19.40
CA ASP A 131 -4.93 -4.22 18.88
C ASP A 131 -4.17 -3.28 17.94
N GLU A 132 -2.93 -2.92 18.31
CA GLU A 132 -2.06 -2.13 17.45
C GLU A 132 -1.63 -2.88 16.19
N LEU A 133 -1.36 -4.19 16.28
CA LEU A 133 -1.05 -5.01 15.11
C LEU A 133 -2.24 -5.05 14.15
N GLU A 134 -3.44 -5.22 14.69
CA GLU A 134 -4.66 -5.22 13.89
C GLU A 134 -4.92 -3.84 13.23
N GLU A 135 -4.78 -2.75 13.98
CA GLU A 135 -5.09 -1.41 13.48
C GLU A 135 -4.01 -0.86 12.55
N LYS A 136 -2.74 -0.90 12.99
CA LYS A 136 -1.63 -0.27 12.26
C LYS A 136 -1.15 -1.10 11.06
N ILE A 137 -1.38 -2.42 11.07
CA ILE A 137 -0.90 -3.33 10.02
C ILE A 137 -2.04 -4.03 9.29
N MET A 138 -2.83 -4.88 9.95
CA MET A 138 -3.81 -5.73 9.26
C MET A 138 -4.89 -4.92 8.58
N ARG A 139 -5.42 -3.90 9.26
CA ARG A 139 -6.38 -2.96 8.71
C ARG A 139 -5.82 -2.18 7.52
N ARG A 140 -4.56 -1.73 7.61
CA ARG A 140 -3.90 -1.02 6.50
C ARG A 140 -3.65 -1.93 5.30
N LEU A 141 -3.21 -3.16 5.50
CA LEU A 141 -3.08 -4.15 4.42
C LEU A 141 -4.42 -4.34 3.69
N THR A 142 -5.52 -4.42 4.45
CA THR A 142 -6.86 -4.58 3.87
C THR A 142 -7.31 -3.31 3.13
N GLN A 143 -7.14 -2.14 3.72
CA GLN A 143 -7.51 -0.85 3.11
C GLN A 143 -6.74 -0.55 1.83
N LEU A 144 -5.48 -0.96 1.75
CA LEU A 144 -4.62 -0.73 0.59
C LEU A 144 -4.68 -1.86 -0.46
N GLY A 145 -5.52 -2.87 -0.25
CA GLY A 145 -5.70 -3.96 -1.20
C GLY A 145 -4.57 -5.00 -1.22
N PHE A 146 -3.76 -5.06 -0.17
CA PHE A 146 -2.75 -6.11 0.02
C PHE A 146 -3.32 -7.40 0.61
N ALA A 147 -4.40 -7.28 1.38
CA ALA A 147 -5.11 -8.40 1.97
C ALA A 147 -6.63 -8.20 1.90
N SER A 148 -7.38 -9.26 2.12
CA SER A 148 -8.82 -9.21 2.42
C SER A 148 -9.07 -9.92 3.73
N GLU A 149 -10.08 -9.51 4.46
CA GLU A 149 -10.54 -10.17 5.68
C GLU A 149 -11.91 -10.80 5.42
N GLU A 150 -12.03 -12.06 5.75
CA GLU A 150 -13.31 -12.78 5.72
C GLU A 150 -13.37 -13.70 6.96
N GLN A 151 -14.37 -13.47 7.80
CA GLN A 151 -14.63 -14.30 9.00
C GLN A 151 -13.42 -14.46 9.94
N GLY A 152 -12.64 -13.41 10.12
CA GLY A 152 -11.45 -13.42 10.98
C GLY A 152 -10.24 -14.09 10.35
N VAL A 153 -10.26 -14.34 9.05
CA VAL A 153 -9.12 -14.86 8.28
C VAL A 153 -8.65 -13.79 7.30
N TYR A 154 -7.41 -13.41 7.39
CA TYR A 154 -6.74 -12.52 6.44
C TYR A 154 -6.17 -13.34 5.30
N ARG A 155 -6.62 -13.05 4.08
CA ARG A 155 -6.10 -13.65 2.85
C ARG A 155 -5.24 -12.63 2.12
N PHE A 156 -3.98 -12.96 1.91
CA PHE A 156 -3.05 -12.09 1.20
C PHE A 156 -3.31 -12.10 -0.31
N LEU A 157 -3.07 -10.96 -0.96
CA LEU A 157 -3.40 -10.72 -2.36
C LEU A 157 -2.14 -10.46 -3.18
N ALA A 158 -2.25 -10.56 -4.48
CA ALA A 158 -1.15 -10.35 -5.42
C ALA A 158 -0.31 -9.07 -5.20
N PRO A 159 -0.85 -7.92 -4.76
CA PRO A 159 -0.03 -6.75 -4.45
C PRO A 159 1.06 -6.97 -3.39
N MET A 160 0.94 -7.99 -2.52
CA MET A 160 2.00 -8.36 -1.57
C MET A 160 3.34 -8.65 -2.25
N HIS A 161 3.33 -9.12 -3.50
CA HIS A 161 4.53 -9.33 -4.30
C HIS A 161 5.41 -8.07 -4.40
N ARG A 162 4.84 -6.86 -4.36
CA ARG A 162 5.61 -5.62 -4.44
C ARG A 162 6.65 -5.50 -3.33
N PHE A 163 6.34 -5.96 -2.12
CA PHE A 163 7.31 -5.96 -1.01
C PHE A 163 8.45 -6.95 -1.26
N LEU A 164 8.17 -8.13 -1.80
CA LEU A 164 9.20 -9.12 -2.11
C LEU A 164 10.03 -8.74 -3.34
N ASP A 165 9.41 -8.21 -4.38
CA ASP A 165 10.14 -7.76 -5.58
C ASP A 165 11.22 -6.74 -5.19
N VAL A 166 10.91 -5.84 -4.26
CA VAL A 166 11.89 -4.88 -3.74
C VAL A 166 12.97 -5.55 -2.91
N CYS A 167 12.61 -6.48 -2.03
CA CYS A 167 13.60 -7.24 -1.25
C CYS A 167 14.57 -8.01 -2.16
N LEU A 168 14.05 -8.65 -3.19
CA LEU A 168 14.87 -9.39 -4.16
C LEU A 168 15.76 -8.46 -4.98
N ALA A 169 15.24 -7.31 -5.40
CA ALA A 169 16.00 -6.32 -6.15
C ALA A 169 17.13 -5.71 -5.34
N VAL A 170 16.93 -5.47 -4.04
CA VAL A 170 17.97 -4.99 -3.10
C VAL A 170 19.09 -6.01 -2.97
N GLN A 171 18.78 -7.29 -3.03
CA GLN A 171 19.80 -8.35 -2.98
C GLN A 171 20.61 -8.46 -4.29
N GLN A 172 19.97 -8.19 -5.43
CA GLN A 172 20.59 -8.37 -6.74
C GLN A 172 21.42 -7.19 -7.19
N ASP A 173 21.02 -5.97 -6.87
CA ASP A 173 21.72 -4.75 -7.30
C ASP A 173 21.38 -3.54 -6.41
N ARG A 174 22.41 -2.98 -5.76
CA ARG A 174 22.25 -1.79 -4.91
C ARG A 174 21.82 -0.53 -5.70
N ASP A 175 22.24 -0.42 -6.93
CA ASP A 175 21.89 0.72 -7.79
C ASP A 175 20.44 0.63 -8.27
N LEU A 176 19.95 -0.59 -8.54
CA LEU A 176 18.55 -0.87 -8.84
C LEU A 176 17.67 -0.58 -7.62
N ALA A 177 18.18 -0.85 -6.41
CA ALA A 177 17.49 -0.54 -5.17
C ALA A 177 17.19 0.96 -5.01
N ALA A 178 18.13 1.84 -5.39
CA ALA A 178 17.92 3.28 -5.36
C ALA A 178 16.83 3.73 -6.34
N SER A 179 16.74 3.09 -7.50
CA SER A 179 15.68 3.31 -8.49
C SER A 179 14.34 2.77 -8.04
N LEU A 180 14.32 1.64 -7.34
CA LEU A 180 13.09 1.00 -6.84
C LEU A 180 12.58 1.66 -5.55
N HIS A 181 13.43 2.35 -4.80
CA HIS A 181 13.00 3.21 -3.68
C HIS A 181 12.05 4.31 -4.14
N SER A 182 12.15 4.75 -5.40
CA SER A 182 11.16 5.65 -6.00
C SER A 182 9.79 4.99 -6.24
N HIS A 183 9.72 3.67 -6.23
CA HIS A 183 8.50 2.90 -6.51
C HIS A 183 7.85 2.28 -5.27
N LEU A 184 8.62 2.16 -4.17
CA LEU A 184 8.13 1.73 -2.86
C LEU A 184 8.86 2.54 -1.80
N PRO A 185 8.18 3.19 -0.87
CA PRO A 185 8.86 3.80 0.27
C PRO A 185 9.34 2.69 1.21
N LEU A 186 10.53 2.15 0.94
CA LEU A 186 11.19 1.22 1.85
C LEU A 186 12.03 1.96 2.88
N PRO A 187 12.10 1.44 4.10
CA PRO A 187 12.93 2.02 5.14
C PRO A 187 14.42 1.92 4.80
N THR A 188 15.10 3.03 4.84
CA THR A 188 16.54 3.03 5.04
C THR A 188 16.79 2.72 6.52
N PRO A 189 17.66 1.76 6.91
CA PRO A 189 18.03 1.61 8.30
C PRO A 189 18.70 2.92 8.75
N ALA A 190 18.01 3.69 9.58
CA ALA A 190 18.59 4.83 10.26
C ALA A 190 19.58 4.29 11.29
N LEU A 191 20.86 4.45 11.02
CA LEU A 191 21.88 4.54 12.05
C LEU A 191 21.60 5.84 12.82
N GLY A 192 21.30 5.67 14.08
CA GLY A 192 20.98 6.59 15.14
C GLY A 192 21.14 8.08 14.90
N ASP A 193 20.14 8.82 15.28
CA ASP A 193 20.35 9.94 16.20
C ASP A 193 19.03 10.23 16.98
N ASP A 194 19.24 10.50 18.26
CA ASP A 194 18.20 10.77 19.24
C ASP A 194 17.49 12.07 18.96
N SER A 195 16.15 12.06 18.82
CA SER A 195 15.32 13.15 19.32
C SER A 195 13.84 12.72 19.41
N GLU A 196 13.34 12.93 20.62
CA GLU A 196 12.02 12.62 21.13
C GLU A 196 10.86 13.28 20.39
N SER A 197 9.74 12.55 20.44
CA SER A 197 8.36 13.07 20.55
C SER A 197 7.84 14.04 19.49
N ALA A 198 7.19 13.49 18.46
CA ALA A 198 6.00 14.10 17.82
C ALA A 198 5.45 13.17 16.73
N SER A 199 4.73 12.10 17.03
CA SER A 199 4.36 11.15 15.97
C SER A 199 2.93 10.60 15.96
N ALA A 200 2.05 11.17 16.78
CA ALA A 200 0.62 10.80 16.74
C ALA A 200 -0.26 11.78 15.94
N ALA A 201 0.28 12.93 15.51
CA ALA A 201 -0.49 14.00 14.88
C ALA A 201 -0.38 14.06 13.35
N GLU A 202 0.61 13.40 12.74
CA GLU A 202 0.91 13.60 11.31
C GLU A 202 0.06 12.72 10.38
N ASP A 203 -0.36 11.51 10.79
CA ASP A 203 -1.25 10.67 9.99
C ASP A 203 -2.69 11.25 9.93
N ASP A 204 -3.12 11.95 10.97
CA ASP A 204 -4.42 12.63 11.00
C ASP A 204 -4.43 13.93 10.18
N ASP A 205 -3.29 14.60 10.02
CA ASP A 205 -3.18 15.86 9.27
C ASP A 205 -3.28 15.65 7.74
N GLU A 206 -2.75 14.56 7.19
CA GLU A 206 -2.88 14.27 5.76
C GLU A 206 -4.32 13.90 5.38
N GLU A 207 -5.02 13.14 6.24
CA GLU A 207 -6.43 12.80 6.02
C GLU A 207 -7.33 14.05 6.17
N GLN A 208 -6.99 14.96 7.09
CA GLN A 208 -7.67 16.23 7.26
C GLN A 208 -7.38 17.21 6.11
N GLN A 209 -6.16 17.25 5.58
CA GLN A 209 -5.82 18.09 4.43
C GLN A 209 -6.54 17.62 3.17
N LEU A 210 -6.63 16.32 2.93
CA LEU A 210 -7.38 15.75 1.82
C LEU A 210 -8.89 16.02 1.96
N ALA A 211 -9.43 15.88 3.19
CA ALA A 211 -10.84 16.19 3.47
C ALA A 211 -11.15 17.68 3.27
N ARG A 212 -10.24 18.59 3.64
CA ARG A 212 -10.36 20.04 3.39
C ARG A 212 -10.28 20.40 1.92
N ALA A 213 -9.41 19.74 1.15
CA ALA A 213 -9.33 19.96 -0.30
C ALA A 213 -10.62 19.54 -1.01
N ILE A 214 -11.19 18.40 -0.63
CA ILE A 214 -12.47 17.91 -1.17
C ILE A 214 -13.64 18.83 -0.76
N ALA A 215 -13.64 19.37 0.46
CA ALA A 215 -14.66 20.30 0.94
C ALA A 215 -14.59 21.66 0.23
N ALA A 216 -13.37 22.17 -0.03
CA ALA A 216 -13.15 23.42 -0.78
C ALA A 216 -13.63 23.31 -2.24
N GLU A 217 -13.40 22.17 -2.88
CA GLU A 217 -13.85 21.91 -4.25
C GLU A 217 -15.38 21.82 -4.35
N ARG A 218 -16.02 21.25 -3.33
CA ARG A 218 -17.49 21.22 -3.23
C ARG A 218 -18.12 22.62 -3.05
N ALA A 219 -17.52 23.44 -2.19
CA ALA A 219 -17.97 24.81 -1.98
C ALA A 219 -17.83 25.66 -3.25
N ALA A 220 -16.75 25.48 -4.02
CA ALA A 220 -16.55 26.19 -5.29
C ALA A 220 -17.53 25.77 -6.39
N GLN A 221 -18.11 24.56 -6.32
CA GLN A 221 -19.13 24.10 -7.25
C GLN A 221 -20.55 24.59 -6.89
N GLU A 222 -20.83 24.85 -5.62
CA GLU A 222 -22.12 25.42 -5.16
C GLU A 222 -22.24 26.91 -5.46
N ASP A 223 -21.14 27.66 -5.50
CA ASP A 223 -21.14 29.09 -5.86
C ASP A 223 -21.27 29.38 -7.37
N LEU A 224 -21.30 28.36 -8.21
CA LEU A 224 -21.43 28.46 -9.69
C LEU A 224 -22.83 28.10 -10.21
N GLN A 225 -23.83 27.87 -9.36
CA GLN A 225 -25.24 27.68 -9.69
C GLN A 225 -26.09 28.88 -9.27
#